data_615d8f3218e264e094c4922f1b9eef1a
#
_entry.id   615d8f3218e264e094c4922f1b9eef1a
#
_cell.length_a   1.000
_cell.length_b   1.000
_cell.length_c   1.000
_cell.angle_alpha   90.00
_cell.angle_beta   90.00
_cell.angle_gamma   90.00
#
_symmetry.space_group_name_H-M   'P 1'
#
loop_
_entity.id
_entity.type
_entity.pdbx_description
1 polymer ?
#
loop_
_entity_poly.entity_id
_entity_poly.type
_entity_poly.pdbx_seq_one_letter_code
_entity_poly.pdbx_strand_id
1 'polypeptide(L)'
;MILEVIMEMIIPLMMASIIDDGVEKGDLHHIYVVGAFMVAAAAIGLFAGIMGGKYGAKASAGFARNLRQAMFENIQEYSFSNIDKFSTAGLVTRLTTDVTNLQNAYQMILRMCMRAPSSMIIAMIMSFYINARLASVYLVAILILGTCLFLIMRSAVSYTHLRA
;
A
#
# COMPACT_ATOMS: atom_id res chain seq x y z
N MET A 1 -3.66 8.47 0.90
CA MET A 1 -2.61 7.59 0.33
C MET A 1 -1.88 8.23 -0.85
N ILE A 2 -2.52 8.56 -2.01
CA ILE A 2 -1.81 9.20 -3.14
C ILE A 2 -1.21 10.55 -2.73
N LEU A 3 -1.97 11.41 -2.05
CA LEU A 3 -1.48 12.70 -1.55
C LEU A 3 -0.32 12.54 -0.56
N GLU A 4 -0.34 11.54 0.30
CA GLU A 4 0.75 11.18 1.20
C GLU A 4 2.03 10.88 0.42
N VAL A 5 1.94 10.04 -0.62
CA VAL A 5 3.09 9.69 -1.48
C VAL A 5 3.63 10.90 -2.24
N ILE A 6 2.76 11.79 -2.72
CA ILE A 6 3.18 13.04 -3.37
C ILE A 6 4.00 13.91 -2.40
N MET A 7 3.51 14.10 -1.18
CA MET A 7 4.21 14.90 -0.17
C MET A 7 5.55 14.25 0.21
N GLU A 8 5.58 12.92 0.35
CA GLU A 8 6.77 12.12 0.64
C GLU A 8 7.87 12.28 -0.44
N MET A 9 7.47 12.42 -1.72
CA MET A 9 8.40 12.63 -2.83
C MET A 9 8.85 14.08 -3.02
N ILE A 10 8.06 15.05 -2.58
CA ILE A 10 8.40 16.49 -2.65
C ILE A 10 9.45 16.86 -1.59
N ILE A 11 9.43 16.25 -0.41
CA ILE A 11 10.35 16.56 0.69
C ILE A 11 11.83 16.46 0.28
N PRO A 12 12.32 15.39 -0.37
CA PRO A 12 13.71 15.30 -0.85
C PRO A 12 14.07 16.37 -1.87
N LEU A 13 13.12 16.80 -2.73
CA LEU A 13 13.36 17.88 -3.70
C LEU A 13 13.52 19.23 -3.01
N MET A 14 12.70 19.50 -2.01
CA MET A 14 12.84 20.72 -1.19
C MET A 14 14.15 20.71 -0.41
N MET A 15 14.59 19.54 0.08
CA MET A 15 15.88 19.39 0.75
C MET A 15 17.05 19.68 -0.19
N ALA A 16 16.99 19.22 -1.44
CA ALA A 16 17.99 19.55 -2.46
C ALA A 16 18.05 21.07 -2.70
N SER A 17 16.89 21.74 -2.83
CA SER A 17 16.83 23.20 -2.99
C SER A 17 17.42 23.96 -1.78
N ILE A 18 17.21 23.45 -0.56
CA ILE A 18 17.84 24.03 0.65
C ILE A 18 19.37 23.94 0.56
N ILE A 19 19.89 22.82 0.07
CA ILE A 19 21.35 22.62 -0.05
C ILE A 19 21.92 23.49 -1.16
N ASP A 20 21.37 23.39 -2.37
CA ASP A 20 21.93 24.02 -3.59
C ASP A 20 21.75 25.54 -3.59
N ASP A 21 20.60 26.05 -3.17
CA ASP A 21 20.27 27.45 -3.21
C ASP A 21 20.43 28.17 -1.87
N GLY A 22 20.22 27.45 -0.77
CA GLY A 22 20.32 28.01 0.57
C GLY A 22 21.72 27.92 1.15
N VAL A 23 22.26 26.72 1.29
CA VAL A 23 23.54 26.49 1.98
C VAL A 23 24.72 26.92 1.11
N GLU A 24 24.77 26.51 -0.16
CA GLU A 24 25.90 26.86 -1.06
C GLU A 24 25.99 28.35 -1.35
N LYS A 25 24.83 29.04 -1.44
CA LYS A 25 24.76 30.48 -1.67
C LYS A 25 24.75 31.34 -0.41
N GLY A 26 24.64 30.70 0.77
CA GLY A 26 24.56 31.37 2.06
C GLY A 26 23.27 32.16 2.29
N ASP A 27 22.17 31.82 1.58
CA ASP A 27 20.89 32.49 1.67
C ASP A 27 20.04 31.89 2.79
N LEU A 28 20.16 32.47 3.98
CA LEU A 28 19.37 32.05 5.16
C LEU A 28 17.87 32.26 4.95
N HIS A 29 17.46 33.29 4.17
CA HIS A 29 16.04 33.53 3.92
C HIS A 29 15.42 32.38 3.13
N HIS A 30 16.11 31.91 2.08
CA HIS A 30 15.68 30.74 1.29
C HIS A 30 15.55 29.49 2.17
N ILE A 31 16.51 29.22 3.06
CA ILE A 31 16.48 28.08 3.98
C ILE A 31 15.22 28.12 4.86
N TYR A 32 14.92 29.28 5.47
CA TYR A 32 13.75 29.41 6.34
C TYR A 32 12.43 29.23 5.58
N VAL A 33 12.32 29.82 4.39
CA VAL A 33 11.10 29.76 3.58
C VAL A 33 10.85 28.32 3.09
N VAL A 34 11.84 27.69 2.48
CA VAL A 34 11.71 26.32 1.96
C VAL A 34 11.56 25.32 3.11
N GLY A 35 12.26 25.53 4.24
CA GLY A 35 12.10 24.73 5.45
C GLY A 35 10.68 24.79 6.02
N ALA A 36 10.05 25.99 6.04
CA ALA A 36 8.67 26.13 6.46
C ALA A 36 7.69 25.38 5.54
N PHE A 37 7.90 25.46 4.22
CA PHE A 37 7.11 24.68 3.26
C PHE A 37 7.32 23.16 3.43
N MET A 38 8.53 22.73 3.72
CA MET A 38 8.83 21.32 3.98
C MET A 38 8.09 20.78 5.22
N VAL A 39 8.04 21.57 6.30
CA VAL A 39 7.25 21.24 7.49
C VAL A 39 5.75 21.18 7.17
N ALA A 40 5.24 22.14 6.39
CA ALA A 40 3.85 22.12 5.96
C ALA A 40 3.52 20.90 5.10
N ALA A 41 4.40 20.54 4.15
CA ALA A 41 4.24 19.34 3.32
C ALA A 41 4.24 18.06 4.17
N ALA A 42 5.13 17.96 5.16
CA ALA A 42 5.16 16.84 6.09
C ALA A 42 3.87 16.74 6.93
N ALA A 43 3.33 17.87 7.40
CA ALA A 43 2.07 17.90 8.13
C ALA A 43 0.88 17.47 7.26
N ILE A 44 0.82 17.93 6.01
CA ILE A 44 -0.20 17.51 5.03
C ILE A 44 -0.08 16.00 4.75
N GLY A 45 1.13 15.50 4.53
CA GLY A 45 1.40 14.08 4.31
C GLY A 45 0.95 13.22 5.50
N LEU A 46 1.27 13.64 6.72
CA LEU A 46 0.84 12.99 7.95
C LEU A 46 -0.69 12.93 8.06
N PHE A 47 -1.37 14.05 7.82
CA PHE A 47 -2.83 14.10 7.86
C PHE A 47 -3.45 13.19 6.79
N ALA A 48 -2.92 13.20 5.57
CA ALA A 48 -3.37 12.35 4.47
C ALA A 48 -3.14 10.85 4.80
N GLY A 49 -2.04 10.51 5.44
CA GLY A 49 -1.73 9.15 5.90
C GLY A 49 -2.71 8.66 6.95
N ILE A 50 -3.01 9.48 7.97
CA ILE A 50 -4.00 9.17 9.02
C ILE A 50 -5.39 8.96 8.41
N MET A 51 -5.81 9.85 7.51
CA MET A 51 -7.10 9.72 6.82
C MET A 51 -7.14 8.46 5.95
N GLY A 52 -6.09 8.19 5.20
CA GLY A 52 -5.95 6.97 4.40
C GLY A 52 -6.04 5.70 5.23
N GLY A 53 -5.39 5.66 6.39
CA GLY A 53 -5.48 4.56 7.35
C GLY A 53 -6.88 4.37 7.91
N LYS A 54 -7.53 5.47 8.33
CA LYS A 54 -8.89 5.46 8.87
C LYS A 54 -9.93 4.94 7.87
N TYR A 55 -9.90 5.42 6.64
CA TYR A 55 -10.83 4.96 5.61
C TYR A 55 -10.54 3.54 5.14
N GLY A 56 -9.27 3.14 5.07
CA GLY A 56 -8.88 1.76 4.80
C GLY A 56 -9.37 0.79 5.87
N ALA A 57 -9.23 1.14 7.14
CA ALA A 57 -9.76 0.36 8.25
C ALA A 57 -11.30 0.26 8.22
N LYS A 58 -11.99 1.38 7.92
CA LYS A 58 -13.45 1.39 7.78
C LYS A 58 -13.93 0.49 6.64
N ALA A 59 -13.24 0.52 5.50
CA ALA A 59 -13.56 -0.32 4.34
C ALA A 59 -13.37 -1.81 4.66
N SER A 60 -12.25 -2.19 5.31
CA SER A 60 -11.98 -3.57 5.70
C SER A 60 -12.96 -4.10 6.74
N ALA A 61 -13.35 -3.27 7.71
CA ALA A 61 -14.37 -3.62 8.69
C ALA A 61 -15.76 -3.81 8.03
N GLY A 62 -16.12 -2.95 7.06
CA GLY A 62 -17.35 -3.10 6.27
C GLY A 62 -17.35 -4.39 5.45
N PHE A 63 -16.24 -4.72 4.82
CA PHE A 63 -16.07 -5.99 4.11
C PHE A 63 -16.27 -7.19 5.03
N ALA A 64 -15.59 -7.20 6.20
CA ALA A 64 -15.71 -8.30 7.16
C ALA A 64 -17.13 -8.44 7.72
N ARG A 65 -17.82 -7.31 7.96
CA ARG A 65 -19.23 -7.33 8.38
C ARG A 65 -20.12 -8.00 7.34
N ASN A 66 -20.02 -7.59 6.09
CA ASN A 66 -20.85 -8.16 5.01
C ASN A 66 -20.52 -9.63 4.78
N LEU A 67 -19.24 -10.01 4.88
CA LEU A 67 -18.83 -11.40 4.76
C LEU A 67 -19.41 -12.26 5.88
N ARG A 68 -19.34 -11.81 7.16
CA ARG A 68 -19.94 -12.52 8.28
C ARG A 68 -21.45 -12.68 8.12
N GLN A 69 -22.13 -11.64 7.65
CA GLN A 69 -23.57 -11.68 7.40
C GLN A 69 -23.90 -12.71 6.34
N ALA A 70 -23.25 -12.68 5.18
CA ALA A 70 -23.47 -13.63 4.11
C ALA A 70 -23.15 -15.09 4.54
N MET A 71 -22.09 -15.30 5.30
CA MET A 71 -21.75 -16.62 5.85
C MET A 71 -22.81 -17.11 6.84
N PHE A 72 -23.30 -16.22 7.70
CA PHE A 72 -24.33 -16.57 8.68
C PHE A 72 -25.66 -16.93 8.02
N GLU A 73 -26.09 -16.15 7.03
CA GLU A 73 -27.29 -16.43 6.22
C GLU A 73 -27.19 -17.80 5.54
N ASN A 74 -26.05 -18.11 4.90
CA ASN A 74 -25.81 -19.42 4.30
C ASN A 74 -25.86 -20.58 5.33
N ILE A 75 -25.31 -20.37 6.52
CA ILE A 75 -25.33 -21.40 7.57
C ILE A 75 -26.77 -21.67 8.05
N GLN A 76 -27.63 -20.66 8.09
CA GLN A 76 -29.05 -20.84 8.46
C GLN A 76 -29.85 -21.65 7.44
N GLU A 77 -29.44 -21.64 6.17
CA GLU A 77 -30.05 -22.43 5.10
C GLU A 77 -29.59 -23.91 5.11
N TYR A 78 -28.57 -24.25 5.92
CA TYR A 78 -28.08 -25.63 5.96
C TYR A 78 -29.10 -26.59 6.58
N SER A 79 -29.32 -27.70 5.88
CA SER A 79 -30.08 -28.86 6.43
C SER A 79 -29.32 -29.48 7.60
N PHE A 80 -30.04 -30.10 8.53
CA PHE A 80 -29.46 -30.83 9.67
C PHE A 80 -28.36 -31.82 9.23
N SER A 81 -28.54 -32.51 8.11
CA SER A 81 -27.52 -33.44 7.59
C SER A 81 -26.24 -32.76 7.10
N ASN A 82 -26.29 -31.47 6.77
CA ASN A 82 -25.13 -30.69 6.40
C ASN A 82 -24.39 -30.12 7.62
N ILE A 83 -25.14 -29.77 8.68
CA ILE A 83 -24.55 -29.29 9.93
C ILE A 83 -23.74 -30.40 10.61
N ASP A 84 -24.19 -31.66 10.53
CA ASP A 84 -23.45 -32.80 11.08
C ASP A 84 -22.10 -33.07 10.39
N LYS A 85 -21.91 -32.62 9.16
CA LYS A 85 -20.63 -32.72 8.44
C LYS A 85 -19.61 -31.65 8.88
N PHE A 86 -20.06 -30.55 9.42
CA PHE A 86 -19.23 -29.46 9.90
C PHE A 86 -19.31 -29.38 11.43
N SER A 87 -18.18 -29.47 12.11
CA SER A 87 -18.20 -29.25 13.56
C SER A 87 -18.66 -27.83 13.88
N THR A 88 -19.53 -27.65 14.83
CA THR A 88 -20.00 -26.32 15.30
C THR A 88 -18.82 -25.42 15.69
N ALA A 89 -17.81 -25.99 16.35
CA ALA A 89 -16.57 -25.27 16.67
C ALA A 89 -15.84 -24.75 15.41
N GLY A 90 -15.79 -25.56 14.33
CA GLY A 90 -15.19 -25.16 13.06
C GLY A 90 -15.93 -24.01 12.39
N LEU A 91 -17.28 -24.02 12.41
CA LEU A 91 -18.08 -22.93 11.87
C LEU A 91 -17.87 -21.61 12.65
N VAL A 92 -17.80 -21.69 13.98
CA VAL A 92 -17.51 -20.53 14.83
C VAL A 92 -16.12 -19.96 14.54
N THR A 93 -15.10 -20.80 14.40
CA THR A 93 -13.74 -20.36 14.06
C THR A 93 -13.70 -19.64 12.71
N ARG A 94 -14.41 -20.15 11.70
CA ARG A 94 -14.50 -19.50 10.37
C ARG A 94 -15.17 -18.13 10.44
N LEU A 95 -16.29 -18.02 11.18
CA LEU A 95 -17.01 -16.75 11.34
C LEU A 95 -16.23 -15.71 12.15
N THR A 96 -15.34 -16.13 13.02
CA THR A 96 -14.57 -15.24 13.91
C THR A 96 -13.15 -15.04 13.42
N THR A 97 -12.31 -16.04 13.58
CA THR A 97 -10.86 -15.93 13.34
C THR A 97 -10.53 -15.79 11.87
N ASP A 98 -11.12 -16.63 11.00
CA ASP A 98 -10.79 -16.62 9.57
C ASP A 98 -11.28 -15.32 8.91
N VAL A 99 -12.47 -14.83 9.24
CA VAL A 99 -12.97 -13.55 8.74
C VAL A 99 -12.13 -12.39 9.25
N THR A 100 -11.61 -12.46 10.49
CA THR A 100 -10.72 -11.42 11.02
C THR A 100 -9.36 -11.43 10.31
N ASN A 101 -8.79 -12.60 10.03
CA ASN A 101 -7.58 -12.74 9.24
C ASN A 101 -7.78 -12.20 7.82
N LEU A 102 -8.93 -12.50 7.20
CA LEU A 102 -9.26 -11.99 5.87
C LEU A 102 -9.47 -10.46 5.87
N GLN A 103 -10.06 -9.91 6.92
CA GLN A 103 -10.18 -8.45 7.12
C GLN A 103 -8.80 -7.78 7.16
N ASN A 104 -7.86 -8.34 7.92
CA ASN A 104 -6.50 -7.82 8.02
C ASN A 104 -5.75 -7.92 6.68
N ALA A 105 -5.88 -9.06 6.00
CA ALA A 105 -5.30 -9.25 4.66
C ALA A 105 -5.88 -8.24 3.65
N TYR A 106 -7.19 -8.03 3.66
CA TYR A 106 -7.85 -7.06 2.78
C TYR A 106 -7.38 -5.64 3.04
N GLN A 107 -7.23 -5.23 4.32
CA GLN A 107 -6.69 -3.92 4.68
C GLN A 107 -5.25 -3.74 4.19
N MET A 108 -4.42 -4.77 4.33
CA MET A 108 -3.03 -4.76 3.86
C MET A 108 -2.94 -4.66 2.34
N ILE A 109 -3.76 -5.45 1.62
CA ILE A 109 -3.83 -5.42 0.16
C ILE A 109 -4.26 -4.04 -0.32
N LEU A 110 -5.33 -3.45 0.24
CA LEU A 110 -5.77 -2.10 -0.11
C LEU A 110 -4.64 -1.07 0.04
N ARG A 111 -3.90 -1.13 1.16
CA ARG A 111 -2.79 -0.21 1.40
C ARG A 111 -1.66 -0.41 0.40
N MET A 112 -1.26 -1.66 0.14
CA MET A 112 -0.16 -1.97 -0.78
C MET A 112 -0.52 -1.66 -2.23
N CYS A 113 -1.71 -2.07 -2.69
CA CYS A 113 -2.16 -1.83 -4.07
C CYS A 113 -2.35 -0.33 -4.40
N MET A 114 -2.61 0.51 -3.41
CA MET A 114 -2.71 1.95 -3.63
C MET A 114 -1.34 2.65 -3.51
N ARG A 115 -0.51 2.26 -2.53
CA ARG A 115 0.75 2.94 -2.26
C ARG A 115 1.85 2.56 -3.26
N ALA A 116 2.07 1.28 -3.52
CA ALA A 116 3.19 0.82 -4.33
C ALA A 116 3.11 1.29 -5.80
N PRO A 117 1.97 1.15 -6.54
CA PRO A 117 1.89 1.68 -7.89
C PRO A 117 1.98 3.20 -7.94
N SER A 118 1.35 3.90 -6.96
CA SER A 118 1.39 5.36 -6.91
C SER A 118 2.81 5.88 -6.69
N SER A 119 3.57 5.28 -5.76
CA SER A 119 4.96 5.68 -5.51
C SER A 119 5.85 5.42 -6.71
N MET A 120 5.66 4.30 -7.40
CA MET A 120 6.42 3.97 -8.60
C MET A 120 6.17 4.97 -9.75
N ILE A 121 4.89 5.32 -10.00
CA ILE A 121 4.51 6.28 -11.04
C ILE A 121 5.07 7.67 -10.71
N ILE A 122 4.89 8.14 -9.48
CA ILE A 122 5.34 9.47 -9.06
C ILE A 122 6.86 9.55 -9.07
N ALA A 123 7.56 8.52 -8.57
CA ALA A 123 9.02 8.46 -8.61
C ALA A 123 9.55 8.46 -10.04
N MET A 124 8.89 7.76 -10.98
CA MET A 124 9.25 7.76 -12.38
C MET A 124 9.08 9.17 -12.99
N ILE A 125 7.94 9.82 -12.78
CA ILE A 125 7.70 11.19 -13.26
C ILE A 125 8.76 12.16 -12.72
N MET A 126 9.04 12.09 -11.42
CA MET A 126 10.07 12.94 -10.78
C MET A 126 11.47 12.66 -11.30
N SER A 127 11.82 11.39 -11.54
CA SER A 127 13.09 11.01 -12.11
C SER A 127 13.27 11.60 -13.52
N PHE A 128 12.26 11.58 -14.37
CA PHE A 128 12.30 12.21 -15.68
C PHE A 128 12.40 13.73 -15.60
N TYR A 129 11.75 14.34 -14.62
CA TYR A 129 11.82 15.79 -14.41
C TYR A 129 13.23 16.24 -13.99
N ILE A 130 13.89 15.49 -13.12
CA ILE A 130 15.23 15.82 -12.62
C ILE A 130 16.31 15.56 -13.69
N ASN A 131 16.33 14.37 -14.27
CA ASN A 131 17.29 13.99 -15.28
C ASN A 131 16.81 12.81 -16.13
N ALA A 132 16.37 13.10 -17.36
CA ALA A 132 15.84 12.10 -18.28
C ALA A 132 16.85 10.99 -18.63
N ARG A 133 18.14 11.28 -18.63
CA ARG A 133 19.19 10.28 -18.92
C ARG A 133 19.31 9.26 -17.78
N LEU A 134 19.27 9.72 -16.54
CA LEU A 134 19.29 8.83 -15.37
C LEU A 134 17.95 8.07 -15.20
N ALA A 135 16.83 8.71 -15.57
CA ALA A 135 15.52 8.07 -15.55
C ALA A 135 15.45 6.82 -16.44
N SER A 136 16.16 6.80 -17.58
CA SER A 136 16.22 5.62 -18.46
C SER A 136 16.85 4.41 -17.77
N VAL A 137 17.86 4.60 -16.93
CA VAL A 137 18.49 3.54 -16.13
C VAL A 137 17.49 2.96 -15.12
N TYR A 138 16.68 3.84 -14.50
CA TYR A 138 15.63 3.44 -13.57
C TYR A 138 14.55 2.59 -14.24
N LEU A 139 14.15 2.95 -15.46
CA LEU A 139 13.20 2.21 -16.26
C LEU A 139 13.69 0.79 -16.58
N VAL A 140 14.95 0.65 -16.99
CA VAL A 140 15.58 -0.65 -17.24
C VAL A 140 15.62 -1.48 -15.96
N ALA A 141 15.99 -0.88 -14.82
CA ALA A 141 16.04 -1.57 -13.54
C ALA A 141 14.65 -2.11 -13.11
N ILE A 142 13.58 -1.32 -13.31
CA ILE A 142 12.19 -1.76 -13.02
C ILE A 142 11.79 -2.93 -13.91
N LEU A 143 12.13 -2.92 -15.21
CA LEU A 143 11.85 -4.03 -16.12
C LEU A 143 12.58 -5.30 -15.73
N ILE A 144 13.86 -5.21 -15.36
CA ILE A 144 14.63 -6.34 -14.86
C ILE A 144 14.03 -6.90 -13.57
N LEU A 145 13.72 -6.02 -12.61
CA LEU A 145 13.13 -6.45 -11.34
C LEU A 145 11.77 -7.11 -11.53
N GLY A 146 10.92 -6.52 -12.39
CA GLY A 146 9.61 -7.06 -12.73
C GLY A 146 9.69 -8.44 -13.39
N THR A 147 10.61 -8.62 -14.33
CA THR A 147 10.83 -9.93 -14.97
C THR A 147 11.38 -10.96 -14.00
N CYS A 148 12.34 -10.61 -13.13
CA CYS A 148 12.84 -11.50 -12.09
C CYS A 148 11.74 -11.93 -11.13
N LEU A 149 10.92 -10.99 -10.63
CA LEU A 149 9.79 -11.31 -9.76
C LEU A 149 8.76 -12.19 -10.43
N PHE A 150 8.44 -11.94 -11.70
CA PHE A 150 7.52 -12.76 -12.48
C PHE A 150 8.04 -14.19 -12.62
N LEU A 151 9.34 -14.38 -12.93
CA LEU A 151 9.96 -15.70 -13.03
C LEU A 151 9.96 -16.44 -11.69
N ILE A 152 10.27 -15.75 -10.59
CA ILE A 152 10.25 -16.33 -9.24
C ILE A 152 8.83 -16.78 -8.88
N MET A 153 7.82 -15.94 -9.11
CA MET A 153 6.42 -16.31 -8.83
C MET A 153 5.97 -17.50 -9.67
N ARG A 154 6.30 -17.54 -10.95
CA ARG A 154 5.97 -18.66 -11.82
C ARG A 154 6.65 -19.96 -11.35
N SER A 155 7.92 -19.88 -10.92
CA SER A 155 8.64 -21.01 -10.37
C SER A 155 8.05 -21.48 -9.04
N ALA A 156 7.74 -20.56 -8.12
CA ALA A 156 7.16 -20.88 -6.81
C ALA A 156 5.79 -21.57 -6.92
N VAL A 157 4.93 -21.11 -7.84
CA VAL A 157 3.61 -21.74 -8.10
C VAL A 157 3.78 -23.16 -8.63
N SER A 158 4.78 -23.41 -9.50
CA SER A 158 5.05 -24.75 -10.02
C SER A 158 5.45 -25.75 -8.92
N TYR A 159 6.19 -25.30 -7.90
CA TYR A 159 6.60 -26.16 -6.77
C TYR A 159 5.46 -26.48 -5.79
N THR A 160 4.47 -25.61 -5.65
CA THR A 160 3.31 -25.86 -4.78
C THR A 160 2.35 -26.89 -5.36
N HIS A 161 2.24 -27.00 -6.67
CA HIS A 161 1.42 -28.04 -7.33
C HIS A 161 2.03 -29.44 -7.33
N LEU A 162 3.33 -29.58 -7.05
CA LEU A 162 4.01 -30.88 -6.99
C LEU A 162 3.96 -31.53 -5.59
N ARG A 163 3.42 -30.82 -4.59
CA ARG A 163 3.32 -31.30 -3.19
C ARG A 163 1.88 -31.52 -2.70
N ALA A 164 0.89 -31.33 -3.55
CA ALA A 164 -0.52 -31.68 -3.31
C ALA A 164 -0.88 -32.96 -4.07
#